data_c9ecb28d71d7f70066f826ddf51335b4
#
_entry.id   c9ecb28d71d7f70066f826ddf51335b4
#
_cell.length_a   1.000
_cell.length_b   1.000
_cell.length_c   1.000
_cell.angle_alpha   90.00
_cell.angle_beta   90.00
_cell.angle_gamma   90.00
#
_symmetry.space_group_name_H-M   'P 1'
#
loop_
_entity.id
_entity.type
_entity.pdbx_description
1 polymer ?
#
loop_
_entity_poly.entity_id
_entity_poly.type
_entity_poly.pdbx_seq_one_letter_code
_entity_poly.pdbx_strand_id
1 'polypeptide(L)'
;MPTLSLIVPCYNEERTLVACVERVLNIKQQGIDLEVIIVDDCSKDKSREIAARLAEQFTEVRLLTHQHNRGKGAAIRTGLLEAKGEFVGIQDADLEYDPMQYSSLLQVMRDEEADVVYGSRYLRPSKARRVLYFWHTWMNKTLTLISNMFTNLDLTDMETCYKLFRREIIQTIAPTLKEDRFGFEPEITAKVALAGVRVYECAINYNPRSYEEGKKINWKDGVHALYCILHYSAHRAPLPMQILLYFFIGLAAALVNIGGFTSLLAAGMDTGAAIALAFVLAAAVNYLLCIAILFRHKAFWSTTGELLAYLATVIVMGLVDYSLTKGLLALGVTPFWAKSWATLVGFVGNFIFRRSVVFREKR
;
A
#
# COMPACT_ATOMS: atom_id res chain seq x y z
N MET A 1 23.19 -17.86 15.79
CA MET A 1 21.92 -17.16 15.45
C MET A 1 21.29 -17.89 14.29
N PRO A 2 19.97 -18.09 14.24
CA PRO A 2 19.34 -18.74 13.10
C PRO A 2 19.57 -17.93 11.81
N THR A 3 19.73 -18.66 10.71
CA THR A 3 19.90 -18.04 9.39
C THR A 3 18.56 -17.46 8.90
N LEU A 4 17.45 -18.19 9.16
CA LEU A 4 16.12 -17.84 8.66
C LEU A 4 15.09 -17.88 9.78
N SER A 5 14.36 -16.79 10.00
CA SER A 5 13.13 -16.79 10.78
C SER A 5 11.93 -16.78 9.86
N LEU A 6 11.00 -17.72 10.05
CA LEU A 6 9.73 -17.78 9.33
C LEU A 6 8.57 -17.44 10.26
N ILE A 7 7.83 -16.42 9.90
CA ILE A 7 6.64 -15.98 10.62
C ILE A 7 5.44 -16.72 10.05
N VAL A 8 4.72 -17.45 10.90
CA VAL A 8 3.53 -18.22 10.52
C VAL A 8 2.30 -17.62 11.22
N PRO A 9 1.58 -16.69 10.57
CA PRO A 9 0.32 -16.17 11.11
C PRO A 9 -0.73 -17.29 11.09
N CYS A 10 -1.39 -17.52 12.21
CA CYS A 10 -2.33 -18.61 12.41
C CYS A 10 -3.68 -18.09 12.94
N TYR A 11 -4.77 -18.39 12.23
CA TYR A 11 -6.13 -18.18 12.71
C TYR A 11 -7.10 -19.20 12.14
N ASN A 12 -7.54 -20.15 12.97
CA ASN A 12 -8.44 -21.24 12.59
C ASN A 12 -7.87 -22.10 11.45
N GLU A 13 -6.67 -22.65 11.67
CA GLU A 13 -5.93 -23.50 10.70
C GLU A 13 -5.60 -24.87 11.30
N GLU A 14 -6.50 -25.43 12.16
CA GLU A 14 -6.29 -26.74 12.83
C GLU A 14 -6.00 -27.87 11.87
N ARG A 15 -6.48 -27.80 10.61
CA ARG A 15 -6.32 -28.84 9.59
C ARG A 15 -4.97 -28.80 8.87
N THR A 16 -4.34 -27.64 8.82
CA THR A 16 -3.16 -27.38 7.96
C THR A 16 -1.90 -27.07 8.75
N LEU A 17 -2.03 -26.57 9.98
CA LEU A 17 -0.91 -26.05 10.77
C LEU A 17 0.19 -27.09 11.00
N VAL A 18 -0.15 -28.35 11.35
CA VAL A 18 0.85 -29.40 11.57
C VAL A 18 1.66 -29.63 10.30
N ALA A 19 0.95 -29.90 9.18
CA ALA A 19 1.60 -30.17 7.90
C ALA A 19 2.42 -28.96 7.40
N CYS A 20 1.97 -27.74 7.66
CA CYS A 20 2.72 -26.52 7.34
C CYS A 20 4.04 -26.47 8.11
N VAL A 21 4.01 -26.64 9.44
CA VAL A 21 5.21 -26.56 10.28
C VAL A 21 6.18 -27.70 9.95
N GLU A 22 5.71 -28.92 9.74
CA GLU A 22 6.55 -30.06 9.33
C GLU A 22 7.25 -29.78 7.99
N ARG A 23 6.54 -29.22 7.00
CA ARG A 23 7.15 -28.83 5.72
C ARG A 23 8.18 -27.71 5.90
N VAL A 24 7.90 -26.73 6.78
CA VAL A 24 8.85 -25.67 7.12
C VAL A 24 10.11 -26.24 7.77
N LEU A 25 9.98 -27.16 8.71
CA LEU A 25 11.11 -27.80 9.39
C LEU A 25 11.99 -28.61 8.44
N ASN A 26 11.43 -29.14 7.34
CA ASN A 26 12.22 -29.85 6.32
C ASN A 26 13.24 -28.96 5.60
N ILE A 27 13.11 -27.63 5.68
CA ILE A 27 14.13 -26.67 5.14
C ILE A 27 15.50 -26.93 5.79
N LYS A 28 15.55 -27.39 7.03
CA LYS A 28 16.80 -27.75 7.73
C LYS A 28 17.65 -28.77 6.97
N GLN A 29 17.02 -29.66 6.18
CA GLN A 29 17.74 -30.64 5.35
C GLN A 29 18.61 -29.95 4.28
N GLN A 30 18.40 -28.67 4.01
CA GLN A 30 19.22 -27.85 3.10
C GLN A 30 20.36 -27.11 3.83
N GLY A 31 20.64 -27.43 5.10
CA GLY A 31 21.69 -26.80 5.90
C GLY A 31 21.35 -25.40 6.40
N ILE A 32 20.05 -25.05 6.45
CA ILE A 32 19.57 -23.75 6.92
C ILE A 32 19.21 -23.86 8.40
N ASP A 33 19.83 -23.06 9.24
CA ASP A 33 19.46 -22.92 10.66
C ASP A 33 18.19 -22.07 10.75
N LEU A 34 17.14 -22.63 11.37
CA LEU A 34 15.76 -22.16 11.25
C LEU A 34 15.18 -21.75 12.61
N GLU A 35 14.44 -20.64 12.62
CA GLU A 35 13.49 -20.23 13.65
C GLU A 35 12.10 -20.15 13.04
N VAL A 36 11.09 -20.75 13.66
CA VAL A 36 9.69 -20.69 13.25
C VAL A 36 8.89 -19.98 14.33
N ILE A 37 8.26 -18.87 14.01
CA ILE A 37 7.44 -18.09 14.94
C ILE A 37 5.98 -18.22 14.54
N ILE A 38 5.24 -19.09 15.21
CA ILE A 38 3.79 -19.17 15.04
C ILE A 38 3.15 -18.05 15.85
N VAL A 39 2.30 -17.24 15.21
CA VAL A 39 1.54 -16.20 15.89
C VAL A 39 0.05 -16.54 15.80
N ASP A 40 -0.50 -17.08 16.89
CA ASP A 40 -1.92 -17.38 17.00
C ASP A 40 -2.72 -16.12 17.24
N ASP A 41 -3.58 -15.76 16.29
CA ASP A 41 -4.40 -14.55 16.33
C ASP A 41 -5.77 -14.80 16.99
N CYS A 42 -5.74 -15.41 18.19
CA CYS A 42 -6.91 -15.78 18.98
C CYS A 42 -7.84 -16.76 18.23
N SER A 43 -7.28 -17.89 17.79
CA SER A 43 -8.05 -18.97 17.12
C SER A 43 -9.16 -19.51 18.02
N LYS A 44 -10.28 -19.89 17.39
CA LYS A 44 -11.48 -20.44 18.05
C LYS A 44 -11.58 -21.97 17.93
N ASP A 45 -10.72 -22.56 17.11
CA ASP A 45 -10.55 -24.00 16.92
C ASP A 45 -9.34 -24.53 17.70
N LYS A 46 -8.86 -25.72 17.38
CA LYS A 46 -7.72 -26.34 18.07
C LYS A 46 -6.35 -25.81 17.62
N SER A 47 -6.28 -24.79 16.77
CA SER A 47 -5.01 -24.26 16.24
C SER A 47 -4.03 -23.87 17.33
N ARG A 48 -4.51 -23.18 18.39
CA ARG A 48 -3.67 -22.74 19.50
C ARG A 48 -3.08 -23.92 20.29
N GLU A 49 -3.88 -24.96 20.56
CA GLU A 49 -3.43 -26.17 21.25
C GLU A 49 -2.40 -26.92 20.39
N ILE A 50 -2.61 -26.98 19.09
CA ILE A 50 -1.69 -27.59 18.13
C ILE A 50 -0.38 -26.80 18.10
N ALA A 51 -0.43 -25.48 18.01
CA ALA A 51 0.74 -24.61 18.00
C ALA A 51 1.57 -24.74 19.30
N ALA A 52 0.90 -24.85 20.46
CA ALA A 52 1.58 -25.06 21.74
C ALA A 52 2.35 -26.41 21.76
N ARG A 53 1.70 -27.50 21.31
CA ARG A 53 2.36 -28.81 21.21
C ARG A 53 3.55 -28.80 20.25
N LEU A 54 3.44 -28.11 19.12
CA LEU A 54 4.55 -27.97 18.16
C LEU A 54 5.73 -27.21 18.80
N ALA A 55 5.46 -26.16 19.56
CA ALA A 55 6.49 -25.40 20.28
C ALA A 55 7.15 -26.19 21.42
N GLU A 56 6.44 -27.13 22.04
CA GLU A 56 7.02 -28.08 23.02
C GLU A 56 7.85 -29.19 22.35
N GLN A 57 7.43 -29.63 21.16
CA GLN A 57 8.06 -30.74 20.43
C GLN A 57 9.34 -30.32 19.69
N PHE A 58 9.38 -29.10 19.15
CA PHE A 58 10.47 -28.62 18.31
C PHE A 58 11.11 -27.35 18.89
N THR A 59 12.40 -27.41 19.14
CA THR A 59 13.18 -26.30 19.73
C THR A 59 13.24 -25.06 18.83
N GLU A 60 13.07 -25.26 17.52
CA GLU A 60 13.04 -24.22 16.50
C GLU A 60 11.72 -23.45 16.49
N VAL A 61 10.66 -24.03 17.07
CA VAL A 61 9.30 -23.45 17.01
C VAL A 61 9.02 -22.64 18.26
N ARG A 62 8.55 -21.43 18.09
CA ARG A 62 8.08 -20.55 19.15
C ARG A 62 6.62 -20.18 18.90
N LEU A 63 5.81 -20.11 19.94
CA LEU A 63 4.43 -19.65 19.90
C LEU A 63 4.29 -18.27 20.53
N LEU A 64 3.66 -17.35 19.80
CA LEU A 64 3.14 -16.10 20.31
C LEU A 64 1.61 -16.09 20.17
N THR A 65 0.90 -15.44 21.10
CA THR A 65 -0.57 -15.44 21.09
C THR A 65 -1.13 -14.05 21.31
N HIS A 66 -2.16 -13.71 20.54
CA HIS A 66 -2.97 -12.50 20.77
C HIS A 66 -4.13 -12.81 21.72
N GLN A 67 -4.52 -11.83 22.52
CA GLN A 67 -5.67 -11.96 23.44
C GLN A 67 -7.02 -11.83 22.72
N HIS A 68 -7.04 -11.16 21.57
CA HIS A 68 -8.20 -11.02 20.67
C HIS A 68 -7.73 -11.02 19.23
N ASN A 69 -8.63 -11.39 18.30
CA ASN A 69 -8.31 -11.39 16.88
C ASN A 69 -8.03 -9.97 16.39
N ARG A 70 -6.81 -9.76 15.89
CA ARG A 70 -6.32 -8.49 15.36
C ARG A 70 -6.17 -8.49 13.85
N GLY A 71 -6.10 -9.67 13.24
CA GLY A 71 -5.94 -9.85 11.80
C GLY A 71 -4.53 -10.27 11.40
N LYS A 72 -4.42 -10.78 10.15
CA LYS A 72 -3.19 -11.34 9.57
C LYS A 72 -2.01 -10.38 9.63
N GLY A 73 -2.21 -9.11 9.25
CA GLY A 73 -1.15 -8.09 9.27
C GLY A 73 -0.60 -7.83 10.67
N ALA A 74 -1.48 -7.79 11.68
CA ALA A 74 -1.06 -7.67 13.09
C ALA A 74 -0.26 -8.87 13.56
N ALA A 75 -0.67 -10.09 13.19
CA ALA A 75 0.05 -11.32 13.53
C ALA A 75 1.45 -11.34 12.88
N ILE A 76 1.54 -10.98 11.59
CA ILE A 76 2.81 -10.85 10.90
C ILE A 76 3.69 -9.81 11.59
N ARG A 77 3.19 -8.62 11.86
CA ARG A 77 3.93 -7.54 12.54
C ARG A 77 4.49 -8.01 13.90
N THR A 78 3.68 -8.72 14.70
CA THR A 78 4.13 -9.27 15.98
C THR A 78 5.30 -10.24 15.78
N GLY A 79 5.22 -11.14 14.81
CA GLY A 79 6.29 -12.09 14.51
C GLY A 79 7.55 -11.41 13.97
N LEU A 80 7.42 -10.41 13.09
CA LEU A 80 8.54 -9.66 12.52
C LEU A 80 9.39 -8.96 13.59
N LEU A 81 8.74 -8.42 14.63
CA LEU A 81 9.42 -7.73 15.74
C LEU A 81 10.21 -8.70 16.63
N GLU A 82 9.80 -9.97 16.71
CA GLU A 82 10.39 -11.00 17.54
C GLU A 82 11.44 -11.89 16.82
N ALA A 83 11.56 -11.73 15.50
CA ALA A 83 12.45 -12.53 14.66
C ALA A 83 13.93 -12.27 14.96
N LYS A 84 14.72 -13.35 15.07
CA LYS A 84 16.15 -13.34 15.43
C LYS A 84 17.06 -13.77 14.30
N GLY A 85 16.53 -14.37 13.24
CA GLY A 85 17.28 -14.84 12.07
C GLY A 85 17.93 -13.69 11.30
N GLU A 86 18.99 -13.97 10.59
CA GLU A 86 19.64 -13.04 9.67
C GLU A 86 18.66 -12.58 8.57
N PHE A 87 17.84 -13.53 8.09
CA PHE A 87 16.78 -13.29 7.14
C PHE A 87 15.43 -13.60 7.78
N VAL A 88 14.40 -12.87 7.39
CA VAL A 88 13.04 -13.01 7.94
C VAL A 88 12.04 -13.13 6.81
N GLY A 89 11.29 -14.24 6.81
CA GLY A 89 10.27 -14.51 5.81
C GLY A 89 8.88 -14.71 6.40
N ILE A 90 7.86 -14.75 5.55
CA ILE A 90 6.46 -14.91 5.93
C ILE A 90 5.92 -16.17 5.26
N GLN A 91 5.41 -17.13 6.02
CA GLN A 91 4.83 -18.38 5.56
C GLN A 91 3.37 -18.48 5.99
N ASP A 92 2.44 -18.50 5.04
CA ASP A 92 1.03 -18.78 5.35
C ASP A 92 0.84 -20.22 5.85
N ALA A 93 -0.02 -20.42 6.85
CA ALA A 93 -0.31 -21.74 7.44
C ALA A 93 -1.17 -22.64 6.53
N ASP A 94 -1.56 -22.17 5.35
CA ASP A 94 -2.61 -22.72 4.51
C ASP A 94 -2.15 -23.71 3.41
N LEU A 95 -0.88 -24.02 3.34
CA LEU A 95 -0.25 -24.94 2.38
C LEU A 95 -0.33 -24.50 0.90
N GLU A 96 -0.73 -23.26 0.63
CA GLU A 96 -0.76 -22.75 -0.75
C GLU A 96 0.64 -22.55 -1.33
N TYR A 97 1.62 -22.30 -0.47
CA TYR A 97 3.04 -22.09 -0.81
C TYR A 97 3.91 -23.27 -0.35
N ASP A 98 4.99 -23.51 -1.07
CA ASP A 98 5.97 -24.55 -0.75
C ASP A 98 7.17 -23.96 0.01
N PRO A 99 7.34 -24.27 1.33
CA PRO A 99 8.43 -23.73 2.13
C PRO A 99 9.83 -24.07 1.59
N MET A 100 10.00 -25.16 0.85
CA MET A 100 11.29 -25.55 0.28
C MET A 100 11.84 -24.49 -0.69
N GLN A 101 11.00 -23.61 -1.22
CA GLN A 101 11.41 -22.53 -2.13
C GLN A 101 12.14 -21.38 -1.42
N TYR A 102 12.13 -21.32 -0.08
CA TYR A 102 12.96 -20.35 0.64
C TYR A 102 14.45 -20.50 0.36
N SER A 103 14.92 -21.70 0.01
CA SER A 103 16.32 -21.88 -0.42
C SER A 103 16.67 -21.03 -1.65
N SER A 104 15.77 -20.99 -2.64
CA SER A 104 15.98 -20.18 -3.85
C SER A 104 15.93 -18.69 -3.54
N LEU A 105 15.02 -18.26 -2.64
CA LEU A 105 14.95 -16.86 -2.21
C LEU A 105 16.23 -16.46 -1.43
N LEU A 106 16.70 -17.33 -0.53
CA LEU A 106 17.95 -17.14 0.22
C LEU A 106 19.18 -17.09 -0.69
N GLN A 107 19.18 -17.88 -1.75
CA GLN A 107 20.25 -17.83 -2.75
C GLN A 107 20.30 -16.45 -3.41
N VAL A 108 19.14 -15.92 -3.87
CA VAL A 108 19.06 -14.55 -4.43
C VAL A 108 19.49 -13.50 -3.41
N MET A 109 19.09 -13.63 -2.13
CA MET A 109 19.52 -12.71 -1.06
C MET A 109 21.03 -12.64 -0.91
N ARG A 110 21.74 -13.77 -1.13
CA ARG A 110 23.20 -13.86 -0.98
C ARG A 110 23.93 -13.49 -2.25
N ASP A 111 23.54 -14.06 -3.38
CA ASP A 111 24.26 -13.93 -4.66
C ASP A 111 24.14 -12.50 -5.23
N GLU A 112 22.95 -11.90 -5.09
CA GLU A 112 22.65 -10.56 -5.60
C GLU A 112 22.77 -9.47 -4.50
N GLU A 113 23.19 -9.85 -3.30
CA GLU A 113 23.20 -8.96 -2.13
C GLU A 113 21.88 -8.22 -1.92
N ALA A 114 20.75 -8.88 -2.22
CA ALA A 114 19.42 -8.29 -2.11
C ALA A 114 19.09 -7.93 -0.65
N ASP A 115 18.30 -6.89 -0.46
CA ASP A 115 17.80 -6.48 0.84
C ASP A 115 16.40 -7.05 1.09
N VAL A 116 15.62 -7.22 0.00
CA VAL A 116 14.28 -7.79 0.00
C VAL A 116 14.07 -8.64 -1.25
N VAL A 117 13.51 -9.84 -1.10
CA VAL A 117 13.11 -10.71 -2.23
C VAL A 117 11.64 -11.03 -2.14
N TYR A 118 10.90 -10.77 -3.22
CA TYR A 118 9.50 -11.14 -3.39
C TYR A 118 9.41 -12.46 -4.14
N GLY A 119 8.59 -13.40 -3.65
CA GLY A 119 8.24 -14.59 -4.41
C GLY A 119 7.04 -14.29 -5.32
N SER A 120 7.23 -14.28 -6.65
CA SER A 120 6.17 -14.00 -7.59
C SER A 120 5.47 -15.26 -8.10
N ARG A 121 4.13 -15.28 -8.01
CA ARG A 121 3.26 -16.32 -8.60
C ARG A 121 3.12 -16.17 -10.12
N TYR A 122 3.53 -15.03 -10.68
CA TYR A 122 3.37 -14.68 -12.09
C TYR A 122 4.65 -14.77 -12.91
N LEU A 123 5.81 -14.77 -12.29
CA LEU A 123 7.05 -15.19 -12.93
C LEU A 123 6.97 -16.69 -13.25
N ARG A 124 7.57 -17.12 -14.37
CA ARG A 124 7.49 -18.51 -14.79
C ARG A 124 8.57 -19.34 -14.09
N PRO A 125 8.21 -20.24 -13.16
CA PRO A 125 9.11 -21.33 -12.80
C PRO A 125 9.28 -22.24 -14.03
N SER A 126 10.39 -22.94 -14.14
CA SER A 126 10.95 -23.52 -15.35
C SER A 126 10.09 -24.55 -16.12
N LYS A 127 9.00 -25.10 -15.60
CA LYS A 127 8.27 -26.20 -16.27
C LYS A 127 6.75 -26.05 -16.36
N ALA A 128 6.05 -25.72 -15.28
CA ALA A 128 4.59 -25.62 -15.26
C ALA A 128 4.09 -24.75 -14.10
N ARG A 129 2.92 -24.14 -14.27
CA ARG A 129 2.18 -23.51 -13.17
C ARG A 129 0.72 -23.94 -13.20
N ARG A 130 0.05 -23.99 -12.07
CA ARG A 130 -1.40 -24.12 -12.02
C ARG A 130 -2.05 -22.87 -12.61
N VAL A 131 -3.03 -23.04 -13.50
CA VAL A 131 -3.78 -21.92 -14.07
C VAL A 131 -4.68 -21.32 -12.99
N LEU A 132 -4.59 -20.01 -12.81
CA LEU A 132 -5.37 -19.27 -11.81
C LEU A 132 -6.69 -18.77 -12.42
N TYR A 133 -7.64 -18.40 -11.58
CA TYR A 133 -8.89 -17.78 -12.03
C TYR A 133 -8.60 -16.42 -12.66
N PHE A 134 -9.22 -16.15 -13.83
CA PHE A 134 -8.96 -14.97 -14.64
C PHE A 134 -9.18 -13.66 -13.85
N TRP A 135 -10.36 -13.49 -13.25
CA TRP A 135 -10.71 -12.26 -12.54
C TRP A 135 -9.83 -12.00 -11.31
N HIS A 136 -9.48 -13.05 -10.60
CA HIS A 136 -8.56 -12.95 -9.47
C HIS A 136 -7.14 -12.51 -9.92
N THR A 137 -6.66 -13.10 -11.01
CA THR A 137 -5.36 -12.73 -11.60
C THR A 137 -5.40 -11.30 -12.13
N TRP A 138 -6.49 -10.91 -12.80
CA TRP A 138 -6.67 -9.56 -13.33
C TRP A 138 -6.66 -8.52 -12.21
N MET A 139 -7.41 -8.75 -11.13
CA MET A 139 -7.43 -7.85 -9.98
C MET A 139 -6.05 -7.70 -9.34
N ASN A 140 -5.35 -8.81 -9.05
CA ASN A 140 -4.00 -8.75 -8.48
C ASN A 140 -3.01 -8.01 -9.37
N LYS A 141 -3.04 -8.25 -10.68
CA LYS A 141 -2.18 -7.53 -11.63
C LYS A 141 -2.51 -6.05 -11.70
N THR A 142 -3.79 -5.68 -11.61
CA THR A 142 -4.22 -4.28 -11.57
C THR A 142 -3.73 -3.59 -10.30
N LEU A 143 -3.88 -4.22 -9.13
CA LEU A 143 -3.38 -3.68 -7.87
C LEU A 143 -1.84 -3.55 -7.90
N THR A 144 -1.15 -4.56 -8.42
CA THR A 144 0.32 -4.51 -8.58
C THR A 144 0.73 -3.38 -9.53
N LEU A 145 0.07 -3.22 -10.68
CA LEU A 145 0.34 -2.12 -11.61
C LEU A 145 0.17 -0.76 -10.94
N ILE A 146 -0.95 -0.55 -10.23
CA ILE A 146 -1.19 0.71 -9.52
C ILE A 146 -0.11 0.92 -8.45
N SER A 147 0.21 -0.12 -7.66
CA SER A 147 1.29 -0.05 -6.68
C SER A 147 2.62 0.36 -7.32
N ASN A 148 3.01 -0.25 -8.43
CA ASN A 148 4.23 0.06 -9.17
C ASN A 148 4.27 1.52 -9.65
N MET A 149 3.16 2.03 -10.17
CA MET A 149 3.05 3.43 -10.59
C MET A 149 3.29 4.41 -9.43
N PHE A 150 2.85 4.07 -8.21
CA PHE A 150 3.01 4.91 -7.03
C PHE A 150 4.32 4.71 -6.28
N THR A 151 4.87 3.50 -6.28
CA THR A 151 6.12 3.16 -5.57
C THR A 151 7.37 3.30 -6.44
N ASN A 152 7.20 3.38 -7.76
CA ASN A 152 8.28 3.30 -8.76
C ASN A 152 9.07 1.97 -8.69
N LEU A 153 8.43 0.90 -8.24
CA LEU A 153 8.92 -0.47 -8.37
C LEU A 153 8.34 -1.10 -9.65
N ASP A 154 8.97 -2.15 -10.15
CA ASP A 154 8.47 -2.94 -11.28
C ASP A 154 8.25 -4.40 -10.85
N LEU A 155 7.39 -4.58 -9.84
CA LEU A 155 7.02 -5.90 -9.34
C LEU A 155 5.99 -6.56 -10.27
N THR A 156 6.04 -7.88 -10.36
CA THR A 156 5.03 -8.67 -11.05
C THR A 156 3.92 -9.17 -10.12
N ASP A 157 4.18 -9.23 -8.79
CA ASP A 157 3.24 -9.74 -7.79
C ASP A 157 3.40 -9.06 -6.42
N MET A 158 2.79 -7.91 -6.23
CA MET A 158 2.81 -7.17 -4.95
C MET A 158 2.04 -7.90 -3.85
N GLU A 159 0.95 -8.59 -4.19
CA GLU A 159 0.02 -9.26 -3.26
C GLU A 159 0.53 -10.63 -2.77
N THR A 160 1.74 -11.06 -3.15
CA THR A 160 2.30 -12.31 -2.67
C THR A 160 2.56 -12.26 -1.16
N CYS A 161 2.27 -13.33 -0.45
CA CYS A 161 2.68 -13.47 0.95
C CYS A 161 4.19 -13.77 1.06
N TYR A 162 4.77 -14.45 0.07
CA TYR A 162 6.18 -14.80 0.06
C TYR A 162 7.07 -13.58 -0.12
N LYS A 163 7.53 -13.06 1.00
CA LYS A 163 8.49 -11.95 1.08
C LYS A 163 9.60 -12.35 2.04
N LEU A 164 10.85 -12.19 1.63
CA LEU A 164 12.04 -12.44 2.43
C LEU A 164 12.81 -11.14 2.59
N PHE A 165 13.19 -10.81 3.80
CA PHE A 165 13.83 -9.56 4.17
C PHE A 165 15.15 -9.82 4.88
N ARG A 166 16.14 -8.94 4.74
CA ARG A 166 17.19 -8.81 5.74
C ARG A 166 16.60 -8.32 7.05
N ARG A 167 17.00 -8.94 8.17
CA ARG A 167 16.48 -8.57 9.49
C ARG A 167 16.64 -7.09 9.80
N GLU A 168 17.81 -6.52 9.52
CA GLU A 168 18.08 -5.10 9.76
C GLU A 168 17.09 -4.18 9.05
N ILE A 169 16.70 -4.52 7.83
CA ILE A 169 15.71 -3.75 7.05
C ILE A 169 14.31 -3.92 7.64
N ILE A 170 13.87 -5.16 7.84
CA ILE A 170 12.49 -5.37 8.30
C ILE A 170 12.27 -4.88 9.73
N GLN A 171 13.27 -4.90 10.60
CA GLN A 171 13.17 -4.36 11.95
C GLN A 171 13.06 -2.84 11.99
N THR A 172 13.52 -2.11 10.97
CA THR A 172 13.23 -0.67 10.84
C THR A 172 11.84 -0.39 10.32
N ILE A 173 11.30 -1.27 9.46
CA ILE A 173 9.99 -1.14 8.84
C ILE A 173 8.86 -1.60 9.79
N ALA A 174 9.00 -2.76 10.43
CA ALA A 174 7.96 -3.42 11.20
C ALA A 174 7.30 -2.53 12.28
N PRO A 175 8.04 -1.72 13.07
CA PRO A 175 7.41 -0.83 14.05
C PRO A 175 6.52 0.25 13.45
N THR A 176 6.69 0.54 12.16
CA THR A 176 5.94 1.58 11.44
C THR A 176 4.68 1.05 10.77
N LEU A 177 4.51 -0.27 10.64
CA LEU A 177 3.35 -0.92 10.04
C LEU A 177 2.08 -0.67 10.86
N LYS A 178 0.96 -0.40 10.18
CA LYS A 178 -0.32 -0.04 10.81
C LYS A 178 -1.45 -0.96 10.41
N GLU A 179 -1.38 -1.55 9.21
CA GLU A 179 -2.44 -2.42 8.70
C GLU A 179 -2.49 -3.74 9.46
N ASP A 180 -3.64 -4.01 10.03
CA ASP A 180 -3.86 -5.21 10.83
C ASP A 180 -4.38 -6.40 10.02
N ARG A 181 -4.92 -6.15 8.80
CA ARG A 181 -5.54 -7.17 7.94
C ARG A 181 -4.84 -7.26 6.57
N PHE A 182 -5.61 -7.42 5.49
CA PHE A 182 -5.13 -7.58 4.10
C PHE A 182 -4.61 -6.29 3.45
N GLY A 183 -4.55 -5.16 4.16
CA GLY A 183 -3.80 -3.97 3.76
C GLY A 183 -2.30 -4.07 4.01
N PHE A 184 -1.83 -5.15 4.64
CA PHE A 184 -0.43 -5.36 4.98
C PHE A 184 0.47 -5.42 3.73
N GLU A 185 0.08 -6.17 2.70
CA GLU A 185 0.87 -6.36 1.49
C GLU A 185 1.15 -5.04 0.75
N PRO A 186 0.16 -4.18 0.45
CA PRO A 186 0.43 -2.86 -0.13
C PRO A 186 1.16 -1.91 0.83
N GLU A 187 0.90 -1.95 2.14
CA GLU A 187 1.60 -1.10 3.10
C GLU A 187 3.10 -1.45 3.16
N ILE A 188 3.45 -2.73 3.33
CA ILE A 188 4.85 -3.13 3.44
C ILE A 188 5.61 -2.85 2.14
N THR A 189 4.96 -3.03 0.97
CA THR A 189 5.56 -2.72 -0.32
C THR A 189 5.84 -1.22 -0.46
N ALA A 190 4.91 -0.36 -0.06
CA ALA A 190 5.13 1.08 -0.02
C ALA A 190 6.31 1.47 0.89
N LYS A 191 6.44 0.84 2.06
CA LYS A 191 7.52 1.13 3.00
C LYS A 191 8.88 0.59 2.54
N VAL A 192 8.91 -0.55 1.87
CA VAL A 192 10.10 -1.08 1.20
C VAL A 192 10.57 -0.11 0.12
N ALA A 193 9.67 0.38 -0.73
CA ALA A 193 10.00 1.38 -1.74
C ALA A 193 10.56 2.68 -1.12
N LEU A 194 9.94 3.15 -0.02
CA LEU A 194 10.39 4.35 0.69
C LEU A 194 11.76 4.18 1.36
N ALA A 195 12.13 2.97 1.74
CA ALA A 195 13.43 2.65 2.31
C ALA A 195 14.56 2.70 1.26
N GLY A 196 14.23 2.65 -0.03
CA GLY A 196 15.22 2.75 -1.13
C GLY A 196 16.20 1.57 -1.19
N VAL A 197 15.76 0.39 -0.78
CA VAL A 197 16.54 -0.84 -0.67
C VAL A 197 16.54 -1.64 -1.98
N ARG A 198 17.48 -2.60 -2.12
CA ARG A 198 17.58 -3.48 -3.29
C ARG A 198 16.51 -4.57 -3.23
N VAL A 199 15.54 -4.48 -4.13
CA VAL A 199 14.39 -5.40 -4.22
C VAL A 199 14.53 -6.30 -5.44
N TYR A 200 14.37 -7.60 -5.24
CA TYR A 200 14.39 -8.62 -6.30
C TYR A 200 13.11 -9.42 -6.29
N GLU A 201 12.79 -10.08 -7.41
CA GLU A 201 11.72 -11.06 -7.51
C GLU A 201 12.26 -12.44 -7.89
N CYS A 202 11.70 -13.48 -7.28
CA CYS A 202 11.98 -14.88 -7.57
C CYS A 202 10.69 -15.61 -7.94
N ALA A 203 10.72 -16.46 -8.96
CA ALA A 203 9.57 -17.28 -9.32
C ALA A 203 9.26 -18.31 -8.24
N ILE A 204 7.99 -18.45 -7.86
CA ILE A 204 7.53 -19.44 -6.88
C ILE A 204 6.37 -20.27 -7.42
N ASN A 205 6.21 -21.47 -6.85
CA ASN A 205 5.06 -22.32 -7.08
C ASN A 205 3.92 -21.91 -6.13
N TYR A 206 2.71 -21.90 -6.67
CA TYR A 206 1.52 -21.53 -5.92
C TYR A 206 0.38 -22.49 -6.23
N ASN A 207 -0.19 -23.10 -5.19
CA ASN A 207 -1.31 -24.01 -5.27
C ASN A 207 -2.53 -23.41 -4.55
N PRO A 208 -3.35 -22.60 -5.26
CA PRO A 208 -4.48 -21.93 -4.63
C PRO A 208 -5.51 -22.90 -4.10
N ARG A 209 -6.07 -22.60 -2.92
CA ARG A 209 -7.27 -23.26 -2.40
C ARG A 209 -8.50 -22.89 -3.23
N SER A 210 -9.46 -23.80 -3.31
CA SER A 210 -10.80 -23.51 -3.84
C SER A 210 -11.62 -22.70 -2.82
N TYR A 211 -12.74 -22.13 -3.28
CA TYR A 211 -13.67 -21.45 -2.37
C TYR A 211 -14.28 -22.40 -1.33
N GLU A 212 -14.44 -23.68 -1.67
CA GLU A 212 -14.92 -24.74 -0.77
C GLU A 212 -13.89 -25.07 0.33
N GLU A 213 -12.62 -24.84 0.06
CA GLU A 213 -11.51 -25.03 1.00
C GLU A 213 -11.25 -23.81 1.91
N GLY A 214 -12.15 -22.80 1.94
CA GLY A 214 -12.14 -21.72 2.92
C GLY A 214 -11.38 -20.46 2.52
N LYS A 215 -11.33 -20.11 1.24
CA LYS A 215 -10.75 -18.83 0.78
C LYS A 215 -11.47 -17.63 1.40
N LYS A 216 -10.75 -16.80 2.15
CA LYS A 216 -11.30 -15.73 3.01
C LYS A 216 -11.35 -14.33 2.34
N ILE A 217 -10.68 -14.14 1.18
CA ILE A 217 -10.54 -12.83 0.52
C ILE A 217 -11.79 -12.49 -0.29
N ASN A 218 -12.27 -11.24 -0.18
CA ASN A 218 -13.44 -10.72 -0.89
C ASN A 218 -13.14 -9.38 -1.61
N TRP A 219 -14.11 -8.86 -2.41
CA TRP A 219 -13.93 -7.63 -3.18
C TRP A 219 -13.65 -6.38 -2.32
N LYS A 220 -14.12 -6.34 -1.05
CA LYS A 220 -13.86 -5.23 -0.12
C LYS A 220 -12.38 -5.14 0.24
N ASP A 221 -11.70 -6.29 0.30
CA ASP A 221 -10.25 -6.34 0.55
C ASP A 221 -9.48 -5.71 -0.61
N GLY A 222 -9.94 -5.90 -1.86
CA GLY A 222 -9.37 -5.25 -3.04
C GLY A 222 -9.53 -3.72 -3.02
N VAL A 223 -10.70 -3.22 -2.61
CA VAL A 223 -10.93 -1.77 -2.44
C VAL A 223 -10.05 -1.22 -1.31
N HIS A 224 -9.91 -1.96 -0.21
CA HIS A 224 -9.03 -1.57 0.89
C HIS A 224 -7.55 -1.57 0.47
N ALA A 225 -7.11 -2.54 -0.32
CA ALA A 225 -5.76 -2.57 -0.87
C ALA A 225 -5.48 -1.34 -1.74
N LEU A 226 -6.42 -0.93 -2.60
CA LEU A 226 -6.30 0.31 -3.37
C LEU A 226 -6.18 1.54 -2.45
N TYR A 227 -7.02 1.62 -1.41
CA TYR A 227 -6.88 2.67 -0.39
C TYR A 227 -5.49 2.67 0.25
N CYS A 228 -4.97 1.50 0.64
CA CYS A 228 -3.64 1.38 1.24
C CYS A 228 -2.51 1.81 0.29
N ILE A 229 -2.59 1.44 -1.00
CA ILE A 229 -1.63 1.90 -2.03
C ILE A 229 -1.60 3.43 -2.04
N LEU A 230 -2.75 4.08 -2.17
CA LEU A 230 -2.84 5.55 -2.19
C LEU A 230 -2.37 6.15 -0.86
N HIS A 231 -2.85 5.58 0.25
CA HIS A 231 -2.59 6.08 1.59
C HIS A 231 -1.10 6.06 1.96
N TYR A 232 -0.38 5.00 1.62
CA TYR A 232 1.02 4.83 2.01
C TYR A 232 2.03 5.32 0.98
N SER A 233 1.65 5.43 -0.32
CA SER A 233 2.60 5.77 -1.39
C SER A 233 2.39 7.16 -2.00
N ALA A 234 1.16 7.72 -1.99
CA ALA A 234 0.84 8.92 -2.77
C ALA A 234 1.73 10.13 -2.49
N HIS A 235 2.08 10.36 -1.23
CA HIS A 235 2.86 11.53 -0.80
C HIS A 235 4.32 11.51 -1.28
N ARG A 236 4.86 10.35 -1.61
CA ARG A 236 6.21 10.13 -2.13
C ARG A 236 6.23 9.56 -3.56
N ALA A 237 5.05 9.47 -4.18
CA ALA A 237 4.91 8.96 -5.53
C ALA A 237 5.74 9.78 -6.54
N PRO A 238 6.12 9.21 -7.68
CA PRO A 238 6.72 9.95 -8.80
C PRO A 238 5.85 11.13 -9.22
N LEU A 239 6.49 12.19 -9.71
CA LEU A 239 5.81 13.44 -10.06
C LEU A 239 4.60 13.25 -11.00
N PRO A 240 4.64 12.41 -12.05
CA PRO A 240 3.47 12.16 -12.90
C PRO A 240 2.26 11.64 -12.12
N MET A 241 2.47 10.77 -11.12
CA MET A 241 1.38 10.24 -10.30
C MET A 241 0.83 11.27 -9.31
N GLN A 242 1.69 12.14 -8.78
CA GLN A 242 1.22 13.27 -7.96
C GLN A 242 0.36 14.23 -8.78
N ILE A 243 0.73 14.54 -10.02
CA ILE A 243 -0.05 15.38 -10.93
C ILE A 243 -1.38 14.71 -11.27
N LEU A 244 -1.38 13.43 -11.57
CA LEU A 244 -2.60 12.66 -11.85
C LEU A 244 -3.57 12.67 -10.67
N LEU A 245 -3.09 12.42 -9.46
CA LEU A 245 -3.91 12.53 -8.25
C LEU A 245 -4.45 13.94 -8.04
N TYR A 246 -3.61 14.94 -8.23
CA TYR A 246 -4.02 16.33 -8.11
C TYR A 246 -5.14 16.69 -9.11
N PHE A 247 -5.08 16.14 -10.33
CA PHE A 247 -6.14 16.28 -11.32
C PHE A 247 -7.47 15.67 -10.81
N PHE A 248 -7.44 14.43 -10.28
CA PHE A 248 -8.65 13.80 -9.75
C PHE A 248 -9.21 14.51 -8.52
N ILE A 249 -8.35 15.05 -7.65
CA ILE A 249 -8.77 15.86 -6.51
C ILE A 249 -9.46 17.15 -7.01
N GLY A 250 -8.90 17.79 -8.05
CA GLY A 250 -9.50 18.95 -8.69
C GLY A 250 -10.85 18.65 -9.32
N LEU A 251 -10.97 17.51 -10.02
CA LEU A 251 -12.23 17.04 -10.60
C LEU A 251 -13.29 16.77 -9.52
N ALA A 252 -12.93 16.12 -8.42
CA ALA A 252 -13.84 15.90 -7.30
C ALA A 252 -14.34 17.22 -6.70
N ALA A 253 -13.46 18.19 -6.51
CA ALA A 253 -13.83 19.52 -6.05
C ALA A 253 -14.75 20.26 -7.04
N ALA A 254 -14.52 20.12 -8.34
CA ALA A 254 -15.40 20.69 -9.38
C ALA A 254 -16.80 20.08 -9.34
N LEU A 255 -16.91 18.75 -9.17
CA LEU A 255 -18.20 18.06 -9.02
C LEU A 255 -18.95 18.54 -7.76
N VAL A 256 -18.23 18.72 -6.65
CA VAL A 256 -18.82 19.30 -5.41
C VAL A 256 -19.31 20.74 -5.63
N ASN A 257 -18.53 21.54 -6.36
CA ASN A 257 -18.92 22.91 -6.68
C ASN A 257 -20.21 22.97 -7.52
N ILE A 258 -20.26 22.20 -8.63
CA ILE A 258 -21.41 22.17 -9.52
C ILE A 258 -22.63 21.57 -8.81
N GLY A 259 -22.48 20.41 -8.15
CA GLY A 259 -23.56 19.75 -7.42
C GLY A 259 -24.04 20.58 -6.23
N GLY A 260 -23.16 21.21 -5.48
CA GLY A 260 -23.49 22.11 -4.39
C GLY A 260 -24.26 23.34 -4.89
N PHE A 261 -23.80 23.99 -5.93
CA PHE A 261 -24.47 25.14 -6.53
C PHE A 261 -25.88 24.81 -7.02
N THR A 262 -26.02 23.73 -7.80
CA THR A 262 -27.34 23.32 -8.31
C THR A 262 -28.31 22.94 -7.20
N SER A 263 -27.83 22.26 -6.16
CA SER A 263 -28.66 21.87 -5.00
C SER A 263 -29.12 23.08 -4.18
N LEU A 264 -28.22 24.06 -3.95
CA LEU A 264 -28.53 25.29 -3.22
C LEU A 264 -29.54 26.16 -3.98
N LEU A 265 -29.41 26.27 -5.32
CA LEU A 265 -30.39 26.95 -6.15
C LEU A 265 -31.77 26.25 -6.10
N ALA A 266 -31.78 24.92 -6.20
CA ALA A 266 -33.02 24.13 -6.10
C ALA A 266 -33.70 24.28 -4.71
N ALA A 267 -32.92 24.53 -3.66
CA ALA A 267 -33.43 24.85 -2.32
C ALA A 267 -33.91 26.29 -2.16
N GLY A 268 -33.90 27.12 -3.24
CA GLY A 268 -34.40 28.50 -3.24
C GLY A 268 -33.40 29.54 -2.71
N MET A 269 -32.11 29.18 -2.61
CA MET A 269 -31.09 30.15 -2.19
C MET A 269 -30.81 31.18 -3.29
N ASP A 270 -30.51 32.42 -2.88
CA ASP A 270 -30.04 33.45 -3.82
C ASP A 270 -28.81 33.01 -4.61
N THR A 271 -28.78 33.34 -5.91
CA THR A 271 -27.74 32.89 -6.84
C THR A 271 -26.34 33.30 -6.38
N GLY A 272 -26.15 34.54 -5.86
CA GLY A 272 -24.88 35.00 -5.38
C GLY A 272 -24.39 34.24 -4.15
N ALA A 273 -25.30 34.01 -3.21
CA ALA A 273 -25.03 33.20 -2.01
C ALA A 273 -24.73 31.75 -2.35
N ALA A 274 -25.48 31.15 -3.29
CA ALA A 274 -25.27 29.77 -3.76
C ALA A 274 -23.90 29.60 -4.43
N ILE A 275 -23.46 30.55 -5.28
CA ILE A 275 -22.12 30.54 -5.89
C ILE A 275 -21.03 30.56 -4.81
N ALA A 276 -21.14 31.52 -3.87
CA ALA A 276 -20.12 31.69 -2.83
C ALA A 276 -20.01 30.45 -1.92
N LEU A 277 -21.13 29.91 -1.47
CA LEU A 277 -21.15 28.76 -0.59
C LEU A 277 -20.67 27.48 -1.28
N ALA A 278 -21.08 27.23 -2.53
CA ALA A 278 -20.59 26.09 -3.33
C ALA A 278 -19.07 26.19 -3.58
N PHE A 279 -18.54 27.38 -3.85
CA PHE A 279 -17.11 27.59 -4.01
C PHE A 279 -16.34 27.31 -2.71
N VAL A 280 -16.81 27.79 -1.58
CA VAL A 280 -16.18 27.55 -0.26
C VAL A 280 -16.18 26.07 0.07
N LEU A 281 -17.31 25.39 -0.17
CA LEU A 281 -17.42 23.95 0.05
C LEU A 281 -16.44 23.15 -0.83
N ALA A 282 -16.37 23.49 -2.12
CA ALA A 282 -15.43 22.86 -3.05
C ALA A 282 -13.97 23.09 -2.67
N ALA A 283 -13.63 24.32 -2.25
CA ALA A 283 -12.30 24.66 -1.78
C ALA A 283 -11.92 23.88 -0.51
N ALA A 284 -12.87 23.74 0.43
CA ALA A 284 -12.66 22.94 1.64
C ALA A 284 -12.43 21.45 1.31
N VAL A 285 -13.25 20.88 0.43
CA VAL A 285 -13.09 19.48 -0.02
C VAL A 285 -11.75 19.28 -0.73
N ASN A 286 -11.37 20.20 -1.62
CA ASN A 286 -10.08 20.13 -2.30
C ASN A 286 -8.90 20.21 -1.31
N TYR A 287 -8.94 21.10 -0.35
CA TYR A 287 -7.94 21.22 0.70
C TYR A 287 -7.81 19.94 1.54
N LEU A 288 -8.93 19.43 2.01
CA LEU A 288 -8.96 18.18 2.81
C LEU A 288 -8.44 16.97 2.05
N LEU A 289 -8.81 16.81 0.77
CA LEU A 289 -8.30 15.73 -0.07
C LEU A 289 -6.80 15.86 -0.36
N CYS A 290 -6.31 17.07 -0.59
CA CYS A 290 -4.88 17.34 -0.76
C CYS A 290 -4.08 16.90 0.47
N ILE A 291 -4.53 17.23 1.68
CA ILE A 291 -3.85 16.83 2.92
C ILE A 291 -4.01 15.33 3.18
N ALA A 292 -5.21 14.79 3.01
CA ALA A 292 -5.51 13.40 3.35
C ALA A 292 -4.81 12.40 2.43
N ILE A 293 -4.59 12.74 1.15
CA ILE A 293 -4.10 11.81 0.15
C ILE A 293 -2.71 12.21 -0.36
N LEU A 294 -2.58 13.46 -0.88
CA LEU A 294 -1.44 13.84 -1.72
C LEU A 294 -0.25 14.40 -0.93
N PHE A 295 -0.51 15.25 0.07
CA PHE A 295 0.53 15.99 0.79
C PHE A 295 0.57 15.62 2.28
N ARG A 296 0.48 14.34 2.61
CA ARG A 296 0.56 13.82 3.99
C ARG A 296 1.94 14.06 4.58
N HIS A 297 2.14 15.21 5.20
CA HIS A 297 3.43 15.63 5.72
C HIS A 297 3.31 16.17 7.15
N LYS A 298 4.43 16.28 7.84
CA LYS A 298 4.52 17.14 9.03
C LYS A 298 4.57 18.58 8.54
N ALA A 299 3.48 19.30 8.70
CA ALA A 299 3.32 20.66 8.19
C ALA A 299 4.48 21.56 8.63
N PHE A 300 5.06 22.29 7.69
CA PHE A 300 6.04 23.34 7.99
C PHE A 300 5.37 24.54 8.72
N TRP A 301 4.13 24.83 8.31
CA TRP A 301 3.32 25.91 8.86
C TRP A 301 2.46 25.45 10.03
N SER A 302 2.04 26.40 10.90
CA SER A 302 0.89 26.16 11.77
C SER A 302 -0.36 25.93 10.92
N THR A 303 -1.38 25.28 11.46
CA THR A 303 -2.65 25.03 10.73
C THR A 303 -3.25 26.32 10.14
N THR A 304 -3.20 27.42 10.88
CA THR A 304 -3.66 28.74 10.41
C THR A 304 -2.77 29.28 9.29
N GLY A 305 -1.44 29.16 9.43
CA GLY A 305 -0.49 29.59 8.39
C GLY A 305 -0.65 28.83 7.08
N GLU A 306 -0.89 27.51 7.16
CA GLU A 306 -1.13 26.67 6.00
C GLU A 306 -2.43 27.06 5.27
N LEU A 307 -3.50 27.31 6.02
CA LEU A 307 -4.77 27.78 5.45
C LEU A 307 -4.62 29.15 4.78
N LEU A 308 -3.91 30.08 5.41
CA LEU A 308 -3.64 31.40 4.82
C LEU A 308 -2.80 31.30 3.54
N ALA A 309 -1.75 30.46 3.54
CA ALA A 309 -0.95 30.21 2.35
C ALA A 309 -1.77 29.57 1.23
N TYR A 310 -2.69 28.66 1.56
CA TYR A 310 -3.62 28.05 0.62
C TYR A 310 -4.54 29.11 -0.01
N LEU A 311 -5.19 29.95 0.80
CA LEU A 311 -6.06 31.03 0.31
C LEU A 311 -5.30 32.04 -0.54
N ALA A 312 -4.10 32.46 -0.11
CA ALA A 312 -3.24 33.33 -0.90
C ALA A 312 -2.92 32.74 -2.28
N THR A 313 -2.62 31.43 -2.33
CA THR A 313 -2.38 30.73 -3.60
C THR A 313 -3.60 30.75 -4.52
N VAL A 314 -4.80 30.55 -3.97
CA VAL A 314 -6.06 30.60 -4.74
C VAL A 314 -6.27 31.99 -5.35
N ILE A 315 -6.03 33.06 -4.58
CA ILE A 315 -6.16 34.45 -5.05
C ILE A 315 -5.12 34.72 -6.15
N VAL A 316 -3.85 34.43 -5.92
CA VAL A 316 -2.76 34.69 -6.88
C VAL A 316 -3.02 33.97 -8.19
N MET A 317 -3.39 32.67 -8.13
CA MET A 317 -3.64 31.91 -9.35
C MET A 317 -4.93 32.31 -10.06
N GLY A 318 -5.92 32.80 -9.34
CA GLY A 318 -7.10 33.45 -9.93
C GLY A 318 -6.75 34.74 -10.71
N LEU A 319 -5.87 35.58 -10.18
CA LEU A 319 -5.37 36.76 -10.88
C LEU A 319 -4.54 36.39 -12.12
N VAL A 320 -3.70 35.36 -12.05
CA VAL A 320 -2.94 34.83 -13.19
C VAL A 320 -3.88 34.34 -14.29
N ASP A 321 -4.87 33.51 -13.95
CA ASP A 321 -5.87 33.01 -14.89
C ASP A 321 -6.62 34.16 -15.60
N TYR A 322 -7.08 35.13 -14.83
CA TYR A 322 -7.77 36.33 -15.36
C TYR A 322 -6.88 37.13 -16.31
N SER A 323 -5.66 37.46 -15.87
CA SER A 323 -4.73 38.30 -16.66
C SER A 323 -4.28 37.61 -17.93
N LEU A 324 -3.98 36.29 -17.85
CA LEU A 324 -3.57 35.50 -19.00
C LEU A 324 -4.72 35.33 -20.02
N THR A 325 -5.94 35.05 -19.54
CA THR A 325 -7.12 34.94 -20.41
C THR A 325 -7.32 36.27 -21.15
N LYS A 326 -7.32 37.41 -20.44
CA LYS A 326 -7.51 38.73 -21.03
C LYS A 326 -6.39 39.10 -22.02
N GLY A 327 -5.13 38.79 -21.69
CA GLY A 327 -3.99 39.03 -22.56
C GLY A 327 -4.07 38.21 -23.87
N LEU A 328 -4.42 36.94 -23.79
CA LEU A 328 -4.57 36.07 -24.97
C LEU A 328 -5.74 36.53 -25.88
N LEU A 329 -6.85 36.97 -25.28
CA LEU A 329 -7.96 37.57 -26.05
C LEU A 329 -7.54 38.84 -26.78
N ALA A 330 -6.75 39.71 -26.15
CA ALA A 330 -6.22 40.94 -26.78
C ALA A 330 -5.25 40.63 -27.92
N LEU A 331 -4.58 39.50 -27.92
CA LEU A 331 -3.73 38.98 -29.01
C LEU A 331 -4.51 38.27 -30.12
N GLY A 332 -5.85 38.25 -30.08
CA GLY A 332 -6.71 37.67 -31.11
C GLY A 332 -6.90 36.17 -30.98
N VAL A 333 -6.47 35.53 -29.86
CA VAL A 333 -6.73 34.13 -29.60
C VAL A 333 -8.22 33.94 -29.31
N THR A 334 -8.84 32.87 -29.88
CA THR A 334 -10.26 32.65 -29.65
C THR A 334 -10.56 32.37 -28.16
N PRO A 335 -11.76 32.73 -27.66
CA PRO A 335 -12.10 32.60 -26.22
C PRO A 335 -11.88 31.19 -25.65
N PHE A 336 -12.20 30.18 -26.40
CA PHE A 336 -12.00 28.79 -26.00
C PHE A 336 -10.51 28.47 -25.73
N TRP A 337 -9.62 28.79 -26.67
CA TRP A 337 -8.19 28.51 -26.51
C TRP A 337 -7.53 29.43 -25.49
N ALA A 338 -7.94 30.69 -25.43
CA ALA A 338 -7.44 31.62 -24.40
C ALA A 338 -7.73 31.11 -23.00
N LYS A 339 -8.97 30.66 -22.75
CA LYS A 339 -9.36 30.13 -21.45
C LYS A 339 -8.71 28.76 -21.16
N SER A 340 -8.60 27.89 -22.17
CA SER A 340 -7.96 26.57 -22.01
C SER A 340 -6.49 26.70 -21.58
N TRP A 341 -5.72 27.58 -22.23
CA TRP A 341 -4.33 27.86 -21.85
C TRP A 341 -4.20 28.46 -20.46
N ALA A 342 -5.04 29.45 -20.12
CA ALA A 342 -5.05 30.05 -18.79
C ALA A 342 -5.37 29.01 -17.70
N THR A 343 -6.35 28.16 -17.94
CA THR A 343 -6.72 27.09 -17.01
C THR A 343 -5.58 26.07 -16.84
N LEU A 344 -4.88 25.69 -17.92
CA LEU A 344 -3.73 24.78 -17.86
C LEU A 344 -2.58 25.39 -17.03
N VAL A 345 -2.25 26.67 -17.28
CA VAL A 345 -1.23 27.39 -16.50
C VAL A 345 -1.67 27.50 -15.03
N GLY A 346 -2.94 27.81 -14.79
CA GLY A 346 -3.53 27.83 -13.44
C GLY A 346 -3.42 26.48 -12.72
N PHE A 347 -3.70 25.38 -13.40
CA PHE A 347 -3.58 24.03 -12.86
C PHE A 347 -2.14 23.72 -12.46
N VAL A 348 -1.18 23.93 -13.38
CA VAL A 348 0.25 23.67 -13.13
C VAL A 348 0.78 24.58 -12.01
N GLY A 349 0.45 25.87 -12.06
CA GLY A 349 0.85 26.85 -11.06
C GLY A 349 0.31 26.50 -9.66
N ASN A 350 -0.98 26.18 -9.56
CA ASN A 350 -1.59 25.74 -8.29
C ASN A 350 -0.90 24.49 -7.74
N PHE A 351 -0.59 23.52 -8.59
CA PHE A 351 0.13 22.30 -8.15
C PHE A 351 1.51 22.64 -7.59
N ILE A 352 2.30 23.44 -8.31
CA ILE A 352 3.65 23.85 -7.89
C ILE A 352 3.60 24.64 -6.58
N PHE A 353 2.74 25.64 -6.47
CA PHE A 353 2.62 26.46 -5.25
C PHE A 353 2.16 25.62 -4.05
N ARG A 354 1.19 24.75 -4.25
CA ARG A 354 0.71 23.86 -3.17
C ARG A 354 1.81 22.93 -2.70
N ARG A 355 2.56 22.31 -3.61
CA ARG A 355 3.65 21.41 -3.27
C ARG A 355 4.83 22.10 -2.58
N SER A 356 5.23 23.29 -3.08
CA SER A 356 6.48 23.94 -2.65
C SER A 356 6.30 24.96 -1.54
N VAL A 357 5.10 25.56 -1.41
CA VAL A 357 4.82 26.64 -0.46
C VAL A 357 3.80 26.21 0.59
N VAL A 358 2.59 25.79 0.17
CA VAL A 358 1.49 25.51 1.10
C VAL A 358 1.80 24.26 1.92
N PHE A 359 2.05 23.14 1.24
CA PHE A 359 2.28 21.82 1.85
C PHE A 359 3.77 21.47 1.88
N ARG A 360 4.61 22.43 2.19
CA ARG A 360 6.05 22.22 2.32
C ARG A 360 6.34 21.32 3.52
N GLU A 361 7.16 20.30 3.29
CA GLU A 361 7.62 19.38 4.34
C GLU A 361 8.68 20.06 5.22
N LYS A 362 8.57 19.92 6.54
CA LYS A 362 9.62 20.31 7.46
C LYS A 362 10.79 19.35 7.27
N ARG A 363 11.90 19.83 6.76
CA ARG A 363 13.16 19.05 6.64
C ARG A 363 13.72 18.70 8.01
#